data_e796eee20f92f4bed43f5873bfefd656
#
_entry.id   e796eee20f92f4bed43f5873bfefd656
#
_cell.length_a   1.000
_cell.length_b   1.000
_cell.length_c   1.000
_cell.angle_alpha   90.00
_cell.angle_beta   90.00
_cell.angle_gamma   90.00
#
_symmetry.space_group_name_H-M   'P 1'
#
loop_
_entity.id
_entity.type
_entity.pdbx_description
1 polymer ?
#
loop_
_entity_poly.entity_id
_entity_poly.type
_entity_poly.pdbx_seq_one_letter_code
_entity_poly.pdbx_strand_id
1 'polypeptide(L)'
;MKLRLLYLFFSGLALAIAIGGCSPQDSKPAASAAKREVSLTTVAAQAKGFSAGALMSANVVYVFFDTQCPHCGHLWEASTALQRKVKFVWIPVRMINGTSLAQGAALLTALDPVALMSEHEASLLAGKGGISASSSVASEIEKSIMANTQLLNSFGAEAVPFVVAKNLKTGQTVTRDGAMSPPELAAFLGLEMP
;
A
#
# COMPACT_ATOMS: atom_id res chain seq x y z
N MET A 1 -74.03 37.38 43.84
CA MET A 1 -75.37 37.76 43.30
C MET A 1 -75.31 37.53 41.78
N LYS A 2 -76.20 36.59 41.32
CA LYS A 2 -76.65 36.36 39.94
C LYS A 2 -75.60 35.91 38.92
N LEU A 3 -75.53 34.64 38.55
CA LEU A 3 -76.49 33.73 37.87
C LEU A 3 -76.58 33.96 36.35
N ARG A 4 -76.43 32.88 35.65
CA ARG A 4 -76.92 32.46 34.33
C ARG A 4 -75.79 32.33 33.31
N LEU A 5 -75.51 31.13 32.94
CA LEU A 5 -76.19 30.05 32.21
C LEU A 5 -76.27 30.35 30.72
N LEU A 6 -75.76 29.46 30.01
CA LEU A 6 -76.37 28.80 28.85
C LEU A 6 -75.59 28.73 27.52
N TYR A 7 -75.38 27.51 27.12
CA TYR A 7 -75.51 26.85 25.79
C TYR A 7 -74.39 26.95 24.76
N LEU A 8 -73.71 25.83 24.65
CA LEU A 8 -73.76 24.93 23.51
C LEU A 8 -73.71 25.60 22.13
N PHE A 9 -72.61 25.37 21.40
CA PHE A 9 -72.75 24.82 20.03
C PHE A 9 -71.50 24.07 19.64
N PHE A 10 -71.74 22.85 19.26
CA PHE A 10 -70.87 21.95 18.53
C PHE A 10 -70.29 22.60 17.26
N SER A 11 -69.02 22.50 17.02
CA SER A 11 -68.50 22.33 15.63
C SER A 11 -67.18 21.67 15.71
N GLY A 12 -67.13 20.46 15.20
CA GLY A 12 -65.94 19.66 15.06
C GLY A 12 -64.99 20.28 14.01
N LEU A 13 -63.75 20.41 14.36
CA LEU A 13 -62.68 20.60 13.37
C LEU A 13 -61.70 19.45 13.55
N ALA A 14 -61.81 18.53 12.62
CA ALA A 14 -60.87 17.41 12.49
C ALA A 14 -59.47 17.93 12.18
N LEU A 15 -58.58 17.82 13.20
CA LEU A 15 -57.14 18.10 13.01
C LEU A 15 -56.52 16.87 12.40
N ALA A 16 -56.32 16.93 11.05
CA ALA A 16 -55.55 15.92 10.32
C ALA A 16 -54.06 16.04 10.72
N ILE A 17 -53.61 15.13 11.57
CA ILE A 17 -52.20 14.96 11.89
C ILE A 17 -51.57 14.28 10.67
N ALA A 18 -50.85 15.08 9.83
CA ALA A 18 -49.98 14.56 8.82
C ALA A 18 -48.76 13.94 9.53
N ILE A 19 -48.77 12.63 9.67
CA ILE A 19 -47.60 11.86 10.08
C ILE A 19 -46.64 11.89 8.91
N GLY A 20 -45.69 12.83 8.96
CA GLY A 20 -44.53 12.83 8.04
C GLY A 20 -43.72 11.55 8.28
N GLY A 21 -43.92 10.56 7.40
CA GLY A 21 -43.10 9.37 7.38
C GLY A 21 -41.67 9.74 7.05
N CYS A 22 -40.77 9.72 8.03
CA CYS A 22 -39.35 9.60 7.79
C CYS A 22 -39.11 8.23 7.16
N SER A 23 -38.94 8.19 5.84
CA SER A 23 -38.38 7.03 5.17
C SER A 23 -36.99 6.78 5.75
N PRO A 24 -36.69 5.59 6.25
CA PRO A 24 -35.30 5.22 6.53
C PRO A 24 -34.55 5.29 5.19
N GLN A 25 -33.62 6.20 5.11
CA GLN A 25 -32.65 6.26 4.01
C GLN A 25 -31.80 5.00 4.17
N ASP A 26 -32.08 3.99 3.37
CA ASP A 26 -31.22 2.83 3.24
C ASP A 26 -29.82 3.34 2.85
N SER A 27 -29.00 3.57 3.86
CA SER A 27 -27.58 3.71 3.68
C SER A 27 -27.07 2.36 3.19
N LYS A 28 -27.05 2.23 1.85
CA LYS A 28 -26.33 1.15 1.16
C LYS A 28 -24.96 1.05 1.83
N PRO A 29 -24.60 -0.10 2.44
CA PRO A 29 -23.29 -0.27 3.02
C PRO A 29 -22.28 0.05 1.93
N ALA A 30 -21.35 0.97 2.19
CA ALA A 30 -20.22 1.19 1.31
C ALA A 30 -19.59 -0.19 1.12
N ALA A 31 -19.63 -0.71 -0.10
CA ALA A 31 -19.04 -1.99 -0.42
C ALA A 31 -17.58 -1.90 -0.01
N SER A 32 -17.20 -2.57 1.06
CA SER A 32 -15.82 -2.79 1.43
C SER A 32 -15.16 -3.34 0.16
N ALA A 33 -14.21 -2.59 -0.40
CA ALA A 33 -13.54 -3.01 -1.61
C ALA A 33 -12.97 -4.42 -1.34
N ALA A 34 -13.51 -5.42 -2.00
CA ALA A 34 -13.09 -6.80 -1.79
C ALA A 34 -11.58 -6.86 -2.05
N LYS A 35 -10.83 -7.33 -1.04
CA LYS A 35 -9.38 -7.50 -1.14
C LYS A 35 -9.08 -8.32 -2.39
N ARG A 36 -8.29 -7.75 -3.31
CA ARG A 36 -7.93 -8.42 -4.55
C ARG A 36 -6.93 -9.53 -4.24
N GLU A 37 -7.12 -10.69 -4.86
CA GLU A 37 -6.12 -11.75 -4.79
C GLU A 37 -4.78 -11.26 -5.34
N VAL A 38 -3.70 -11.53 -4.60
CA VAL A 38 -2.36 -11.11 -4.99
C VAL A 38 -1.84 -12.02 -6.09
N SER A 39 -1.58 -11.46 -7.26
CA SER A 39 -1.08 -12.18 -8.43
C SER A 39 0.25 -11.62 -8.90
N LEU A 40 1.25 -12.48 -9.07
CA LEU A 40 2.55 -12.11 -9.63
C LEU A 40 2.43 -11.50 -11.02
N THR A 41 1.51 -12.00 -11.85
CA THR A 41 1.28 -11.46 -13.20
C THR A 41 0.68 -10.05 -13.13
N THR A 42 -0.19 -9.78 -12.18
CA THR A 42 -0.75 -8.44 -11.96
C THR A 42 0.34 -7.48 -11.51
N VAL A 43 1.19 -7.87 -10.56
CA VAL A 43 2.29 -7.03 -10.09
C VAL A 43 3.27 -6.76 -11.25
N ALA A 44 3.66 -7.79 -11.99
CA ALA A 44 4.58 -7.66 -13.13
C ALA A 44 4.08 -6.71 -14.21
N ALA A 45 2.76 -6.71 -14.47
CA ALA A 45 2.14 -5.90 -15.53
C ALA A 45 1.92 -4.45 -15.12
N GLN A 46 1.60 -4.19 -13.85
CA GLN A 46 1.10 -2.89 -13.40
C GLN A 46 2.12 -2.09 -12.58
N ALA A 47 2.99 -2.76 -11.82
CA ALA A 47 3.93 -2.05 -10.96
C ALA A 47 5.13 -1.50 -11.74
N LYS A 48 5.64 -0.35 -11.30
CA LYS A 48 6.86 0.28 -11.79
C LYS A 48 7.89 0.28 -10.68
N GLY A 49 9.03 -0.34 -10.93
CA GLY A 49 10.12 -0.45 -9.99
C GLY A 49 11.46 -0.61 -10.69
N PHE A 50 12.54 -0.69 -9.92
CA PHE A 50 13.86 -1.00 -10.41
C PHE A 50 14.30 -2.39 -9.96
N SER A 51 15.21 -2.99 -10.71
CA SER A 51 15.66 -4.36 -10.45
C SER A 51 17.04 -4.37 -9.76
N ALA A 52 17.20 -5.30 -8.81
CA ALA A 52 18.46 -5.60 -8.15
C ALA A 52 18.72 -7.11 -8.14
N GLY A 53 19.98 -7.50 -8.13
CA GLY A 53 20.40 -8.90 -8.04
C GLY A 53 20.52 -9.60 -9.37
N ALA A 54 20.15 -10.88 -9.45
CA ALA A 54 20.30 -11.72 -10.64
C ALA A 54 19.27 -11.36 -11.71
N LEU A 55 19.56 -10.35 -12.54
CA LEU A 55 18.61 -9.75 -13.50
C LEU A 55 18.01 -10.77 -14.48
N MET A 56 18.76 -11.82 -14.82
CA MET A 56 18.32 -12.88 -15.73
C MET A 56 17.62 -14.06 -15.02
N SER A 57 17.48 -13.98 -13.70
CA SER A 57 16.80 -15.04 -12.94
C SER A 57 15.31 -15.05 -13.24
N ALA A 58 14.77 -16.26 -13.45
CA ALA A 58 13.32 -16.50 -13.51
C ALA A 58 12.64 -16.36 -12.13
N ASN A 59 13.44 -16.39 -11.05
CA ASN A 59 12.95 -16.23 -9.68
C ASN A 59 12.84 -14.74 -9.36
N VAL A 60 11.66 -14.18 -9.56
CA VAL A 60 11.39 -12.76 -9.34
C VAL A 60 10.68 -12.56 -8.02
N VAL A 61 11.18 -11.63 -7.23
CA VAL A 61 10.60 -11.18 -5.96
C VAL A 61 10.24 -9.70 -6.10
N TYR A 62 8.99 -9.37 -5.87
CA TYR A 62 8.50 -8.00 -5.89
C TYR A 62 8.42 -7.47 -4.46
N VAL A 63 8.96 -6.29 -4.22
CA VAL A 63 9.00 -5.64 -2.91
C VAL A 63 8.41 -4.24 -3.04
N PHE A 64 7.21 -4.04 -2.50
CA PHE A 64 6.67 -2.70 -2.32
C PHE A 64 7.30 -2.09 -1.07
N PHE A 65 7.88 -0.92 -1.21
CA PHE A 65 8.60 -0.25 -0.13
C PHE A 65 8.33 1.25 -0.12
N ASP A 66 8.38 1.84 1.06
CA ASP A 66 8.39 3.30 1.21
C ASP A 66 9.79 3.73 1.63
N THR A 67 10.32 4.74 0.99
CA THR A 67 11.68 5.26 1.23
C THR A 67 11.89 5.83 2.63
N GLN A 68 10.84 6.06 3.39
CA GLN A 68 10.91 6.53 4.78
C GLN A 68 10.65 5.42 5.81
N CYS A 69 10.69 4.15 5.36
CA CYS A 69 10.43 2.99 6.20
C CYS A 69 11.72 2.26 6.61
N PRO A 70 12.15 2.33 7.88
CA PRO A 70 13.36 1.63 8.33
C PRO A 70 13.30 0.11 8.14
N HIS A 71 12.11 -0.49 8.25
CA HIS A 71 11.94 -1.93 8.00
C HIS A 71 12.20 -2.29 6.53
N CYS A 72 11.97 -1.36 5.59
CA CYS A 72 12.33 -1.56 4.18
C CYS A 72 13.86 -1.59 4.02
N GLY A 73 14.59 -0.74 4.75
CA GLY A 73 16.04 -0.75 4.79
C GLY A 73 16.60 -2.08 5.31
N HIS A 74 16.04 -2.60 6.39
CA HIS A 74 16.46 -3.91 6.91
C HIS A 74 16.19 -5.04 5.91
N LEU A 75 15.09 -4.99 5.17
CA LEU A 75 14.84 -5.97 4.11
C LEU A 75 15.78 -5.81 2.93
N TRP A 76 16.14 -4.54 2.58
CA TRP A 76 17.16 -4.28 1.56
C TRP A 76 18.48 -4.96 1.92
N GLU A 77 18.99 -4.73 3.12
CA GLU A 77 20.21 -5.38 3.63
C GLU A 77 20.10 -6.91 3.59
N ALA A 78 18.97 -7.47 4.09
CA ALA A 78 18.74 -8.91 4.11
C ALA A 78 18.72 -9.52 2.70
N SER A 79 18.21 -8.79 1.71
CA SER A 79 18.11 -9.25 0.33
C SER A 79 19.48 -9.47 -0.34
N THR A 80 20.53 -8.76 0.10
CA THR A 80 21.85 -8.84 -0.48
C THR A 80 22.44 -10.24 -0.51
N ALA A 81 22.14 -11.03 0.55
CA ALA A 81 22.58 -12.43 0.64
C ALA A 81 22.01 -13.33 -0.47
N LEU A 82 20.87 -12.96 -1.06
CA LEU A 82 20.16 -13.75 -2.07
C LEU A 82 20.26 -13.18 -3.48
N GLN A 83 20.88 -12.02 -3.66
CA GLN A 83 20.96 -11.33 -4.97
C GLN A 83 21.64 -12.14 -6.08
N ARG A 84 22.46 -13.14 -5.74
CA ARG A 84 23.04 -14.04 -6.75
C ARG A 84 22.03 -15.08 -7.30
N LYS A 85 20.96 -15.34 -6.59
CA LYS A 85 19.97 -16.39 -6.92
C LYS A 85 18.64 -15.82 -7.41
N VAL A 86 18.32 -14.58 -7.02
CA VAL A 86 17.02 -13.97 -7.16
C VAL A 86 17.13 -12.60 -7.83
N LYS A 87 16.14 -12.29 -8.67
CA LYS A 87 15.88 -10.94 -9.15
C LYS A 87 14.88 -10.27 -8.23
N PHE A 88 15.29 -9.25 -7.51
CA PHE A 88 14.38 -8.37 -6.78
C PHE A 88 13.90 -7.23 -7.66
N VAL A 89 12.61 -6.91 -7.60
CA VAL A 89 12.02 -5.71 -8.19
C VAL A 89 11.49 -4.85 -7.04
N TRP A 90 12.17 -3.73 -6.79
CA TRP A 90 11.84 -2.79 -5.74
C TRP A 90 10.89 -1.73 -6.27
N ILE A 91 9.71 -1.65 -5.69
CA ILE A 91 8.55 -0.88 -6.16
C ILE A 91 8.25 0.21 -5.15
N PRO A 92 8.64 1.47 -5.40
CA PRO A 92 8.40 2.54 -4.46
C PRO A 92 6.90 2.89 -4.39
N VAL A 93 6.44 3.11 -3.17
CA VAL A 93 5.10 3.59 -2.84
C VAL A 93 5.18 4.86 -1.99
N ARG A 94 4.06 5.56 -1.85
CA ARG A 94 3.94 6.73 -0.97
C ARG A 94 2.93 6.44 0.12
N MET A 95 3.40 6.07 1.31
CA MET A 95 2.56 5.74 2.46
C MET A 95 2.88 6.57 3.70
N ILE A 96 4.15 6.89 3.95
CA ILE A 96 4.60 7.41 5.24
C ILE A 96 4.54 8.94 5.31
N ASN A 97 5.22 9.63 4.39
CA ASN A 97 5.25 11.09 4.42
C ASN A 97 5.46 11.75 3.04
N GLY A 98 5.59 13.08 3.04
CA GLY A 98 5.77 13.85 1.79
C GLY A 98 7.11 13.60 1.08
N THR A 99 8.14 13.18 1.80
CA THR A 99 9.48 12.91 1.26
C THR A 99 9.53 11.59 0.48
N SER A 100 8.66 10.64 0.84
CA SER A 100 8.57 9.33 0.18
C SER A 100 8.44 9.43 -1.34
N LEU A 101 7.62 10.36 -1.85
CA LEU A 101 7.42 10.54 -3.28
C LEU A 101 8.71 11.02 -3.97
N ALA A 102 9.35 12.05 -3.43
CA ALA A 102 10.54 12.65 -4.03
C ALA A 102 11.71 11.66 -4.08
N GLN A 103 11.95 10.94 -3.00
CA GLN A 103 13.02 9.94 -2.91
C GLN A 103 12.71 8.71 -3.76
N GLY A 104 11.46 8.24 -3.78
CA GLY A 104 11.03 7.16 -4.67
C GLY A 104 11.20 7.52 -6.16
N ALA A 105 10.90 8.77 -6.52
CA ALA A 105 11.12 9.28 -7.87
C ALA A 105 12.62 9.32 -8.23
N ALA A 106 13.47 9.77 -7.32
CA ALA A 106 14.92 9.78 -7.52
C ALA A 106 15.46 8.37 -7.78
N LEU A 107 14.99 7.37 -7.01
CA LEU A 107 15.39 5.97 -7.22
C LEU A 107 14.89 5.41 -8.57
N LEU A 108 13.65 5.72 -8.98
CA LEU A 108 13.13 5.24 -10.27
C LEU A 108 13.83 5.83 -11.48
N THR A 109 14.41 7.02 -11.34
CA THR A 109 15.05 7.75 -12.46
C THR A 109 16.58 7.72 -12.41
N ALA A 110 17.16 7.09 -11.40
CA ALA A 110 18.60 6.99 -11.24
C ALA A 110 19.22 6.14 -12.37
N LEU A 111 20.44 6.51 -12.79
CA LEU A 111 21.25 5.70 -13.70
C LEU A 111 21.69 4.39 -13.05
N ASP A 112 22.00 4.43 -11.77
CA ASP A 112 22.30 3.27 -10.93
C ASP A 112 21.41 3.30 -9.69
N PRO A 113 20.18 2.74 -9.80
CA PRO A 113 19.24 2.75 -8.69
C PRO A 113 19.66 1.83 -7.54
N VAL A 114 20.52 0.82 -7.80
CA VAL A 114 21.00 -0.10 -6.77
C VAL A 114 22.02 0.58 -5.86
N ALA A 115 22.97 1.31 -6.43
CA ALA A 115 23.93 2.09 -5.66
C ALA A 115 23.20 3.19 -4.86
N LEU A 116 22.27 3.92 -5.50
CA LEU A 116 21.51 4.99 -4.85
C LEU A 116 20.62 4.45 -3.74
N MET A 117 19.99 3.27 -3.91
CA MET A 117 19.19 2.63 -2.86
C MET A 117 20.07 2.22 -1.67
N SER A 118 21.28 1.71 -1.92
CA SER A 118 22.21 1.36 -0.85
C SER A 118 22.63 2.58 -0.04
N GLU A 119 22.92 3.70 -0.70
CA GLU A 119 23.20 4.98 -0.04
C GLU A 119 21.98 5.47 0.75
N HIS A 120 20.81 5.40 0.13
CA HIS A 120 19.55 5.83 0.75
C HIS A 120 19.27 5.08 2.05
N GLU A 121 19.30 3.75 2.02
CA GLU A 121 18.96 2.93 3.18
C GLU A 121 20.02 3.03 4.29
N ALA A 122 21.30 3.12 3.92
CA ALA A 122 22.35 3.39 4.91
C ALA A 122 22.13 4.74 5.62
N SER A 123 21.74 5.78 4.90
CA SER A 123 21.43 7.09 5.46
C SER A 123 20.16 7.05 6.34
N LEU A 124 19.11 6.35 5.88
CA LEU A 124 17.86 6.21 6.61
C LEU A 124 18.05 5.47 7.93
N LEU A 125 18.74 4.32 7.89
CA LEU A 125 19.02 3.50 9.09
C LEU A 125 19.95 4.21 10.08
N ALA A 126 20.79 5.12 9.59
CA ALA A 126 21.59 6.00 10.45
C ALA A 126 20.79 7.19 11.02
N GLY A 127 19.47 7.27 10.80
CA GLY A 127 18.59 8.34 11.26
C GLY A 127 18.77 9.68 10.54
N LYS A 128 19.39 9.67 9.35
CA LYS A 128 19.65 10.88 8.54
C LYS A 128 18.56 11.17 7.48
N GLY A 129 17.51 10.34 7.40
CA GLY A 129 16.34 10.56 6.56
C GLY A 129 16.48 10.16 5.09
N GLY A 130 17.52 9.40 4.73
CA GLY A 130 17.75 8.94 3.36
C GLY A 130 18.49 9.94 2.47
N ILE A 131 18.37 9.77 1.15
CA ILE A 131 18.98 10.67 0.15
C ILE A 131 18.23 11.99 0.06
N SER A 132 18.95 13.04 -0.35
CA SER A 132 18.32 14.30 -0.77
C SER A 132 17.66 14.12 -2.15
N ALA A 133 16.43 14.60 -2.29
CA ALA A 133 15.69 14.52 -3.54
C ALA A 133 14.93 15.81 -3.83
N SER A 134 14.75 16.14 -5.11
CA SER A 134 13.98 17.28 -5.53
C SER A 134 12.49 17.07 -5.24
N SER A 135 11.82 18.05 -4.65
CA SER A 135 10.37 18.06 -4.50
C SER A 135 9.62 18.22 -5.82
N SER A 136 10.31 18.69 -6.87
CA SER A 136 9.75 18.77 -8.22
C SER A 136 9.88 17.42 -8.91
N VAL A 137 8.81 16.62 -8.86
CA VAL A 137 8.74 15.30 -9.47
C VAL A 137 8.02 15.40 -10.81
N ALA A 138 8.58 14.76 -11.86
CA ALA A 138 7.90 14.68 -13.15
C ALA A 138 6.55 13.95 -13.01
N SER A 139 5.51 14.51 -13.61
CA SER A 139 4.12 14.04 -13.48
C SER A 139 3.95 12.54 -13.79
N GLU A 140 4.68 12.00 -14.79
CA GLU A 140 4.59 10.58 -15.14
C GLU A 140 5.21 9.67 -14.07
N ILE A 141 6.26 10.11 -13.39
CA ILE A 141 6.88 9.37 -12.30
C ILE A 141 5.97 9.41 -11.06
N GLU A 142 5.42 10.58 -10.75
CA GLU A 142 4.43 10.69 -9.67
C GLU A 142 3.23 9.76 -9.90
N LYS A 143 2.63 9.78 -11.09
CA LYS A 143 1.54 8.86 -11.46
C LYS A 143 1.93 7.40 -11.28
N SER A 144 3.15 7.03 -11.64
CA SER A 144 3.65 5.66 -11.48
C SER A 144 3.74 5.24 -10.01
N ILE A 145 4.27 6.10 -9.13
CA ILE A 145 4.37 5.81 -7.69
C ILE A 145 2.97 5.77 -7.05
N MET A 146 2.07 6.67 -7.46
CA MET A 146 0.69 6.65 -6.97
C MET A 146 -0.06 5.40 -7.44
N ALA A 147 0.16 4.93 -8.67
CA ALA A 147 -0.39 3.69 -9.17
C ALA A 147 0.15 2.46 -8.42
N ASN A 148 1.45 2.45 -8.10
CA ASN A 148 2.04 1.42 -7.22
C ASN A 148 1.35 1.39 -5.84
N THR A 149 1.11 2.57 -5.25
CA THR A 149 0.44 2.70 -3.95
C THR A 149 -1.01 2.18 -4.02
N GLN A 150 -1.74 2.52 -5.08
CA GLN A 150 -3.10 2.02 -5.30
C GLN A 150 -3.13 0.50 -5.52
N LEU A 151 -2.14 -0.04 -6.25
CA LEU A 151 -2.00 -1.48 -6.45
C LEU A 151 -1.77 -2.20 -5.13
N LEU A 152 -0.83 -1.71 -4.30
CA LEU A 152 -0.57 -2.23 -2.96
C LEU A 152 -1.84 -2.23 -2.09
N ASN A 153 -2.54 -1.10 -2.04
CA ASN A 153 -3.79 -0.97 -1.28
C ASN A 153 -4.87 -1.95 -1.77
N SER A 154 -4.93 -2.23 -3.10
CA SER A 154 -5.90 -3.17 -3.66
C SER A 154 -5.67 -4.62 -3.20
N PHE A 155 -4.46 -4.96 -2.78
CA PHE A 155 -4.13 -6.25 -2.17
C PHE A 155 -4.50 -6.30 -0.68
N GLY A 156 -4.88 -5.16 -0.08
CA GLY A 156 -5.19 -5.02 1.33
C GLY A 156 -3.96 -5.15 2.20
N ALA A 157 -2.78 -4.80 1.68
CA ALA A 157 -1.56 -4.65 2.47
C ALA A 157 -1.67 -3.39 3.34
N GLU A 158 -1.35 -3.52 4.62
CA GLU A 158 -1.48 -2.44 5.61
C GLU A 158 -0.12 -1.86 6.01
N ALA A 159 0.96 -2.52 5.60
CA ALA A 159 2.32 -2.16 5.96
C ALA A 159 3.31 -2.38 4.80
N VAL A 160 4.46 -1.72 4.92
CA VAL A 160 5.63 -1.92 4.08
C VAL A 160 6.83 -2.31 4.95
N PRO A 161 7.76 -3.11 4.41
CA PRO A 161 7.76 -3.68 3.07
C PRO A 161 6.66 -4.74 2.91
N PHE A 162 6.08 -4.83 1.70
CA PHE A 162 5.19 -5.90 1.33
C PHE A 162 5.83 -6.72 0.21
N VAL A 163 6.02 -8.00 0.45
CA VAL A 163 6.75 -8.90 -0.44
C VAL A 163 5.79 -9.83 -1.16
N VAL A 164 5.95 -9.97 -2.47
CA VAL A 164 5.21 -10.92 -3.30
C VAL A 164 6.21 -11.75 -4.10
N ALA A 165 6.13 -13.06 -3.97
CA ALA A 165 7.04 -13.97 -4.65
C ALA A 165 6.37 -15.32 -4.95
N LYS A 166 7.05 -16.13 -5.76
CA LYS A 166 6.77 -17.56 -5.88
C LYS A 166 7.68 -18.32 -4.92
N ASN A 167 7.11 -19.13 -4.05
CA ASN A 167 7.91 -20.07 -3.26
C ASN A 167 8.35 -21.23 -4.17
N LEU A 168 9.64 -21.44 -4.28
CA LEU A 168 10.22 -22.37 -5.25
C LEU A 168 10.02 -23.85 -4.88
N LYS A 169 9.78 -24.14 -3.59
CA LYS A 169 9.47 -25.51 -3.14
C LYS A 169 8.03 -25.90 -3.39
N THR A 170 7.09 -24.97 -3.18
CA THR A 170 5.66 -25.26 -3.31
C THR A 170 5.08 -24.82 -4.66
N GLY A 171 5.75 -23.94 -5.38
CA GLY A 171 5.26 -23.34 -6.63
C GLY A 171 4.15 -22.32 -6.44
N GLN A 172 3.73 -22.03 -5.21
CA GLN A 172 2.63 -21.11 -4.90
C GLN A 172 3.11 -19.65 -4.80
N THR A 173 2.21 -18.72 -5.12
CA THR A 173 2.40 -17.31 -4.79
C THR A 173 2.29 -17.12 -3.29
N VAL A 174 3.30 -16.48 -2.71
CA VAL A 174 3.37 -16.18 -1.27
C VAL A 174 3.53 -14.68 -1.08
N THR A 175 2.95 -14.17 0.01
CA THR A 175 3.05 -12.76 0.39
C THR A 175 3.45 -12.61 1.84
N ARG A 176 4.15 -11.54 2.17
CA ARG A 176 4.53 -11.21 3.55
C ARG A 176 4.61 -9.71 3.76
N ASP A 177 4.02 -9.23 4.85
CA ASP A 177 4.23 -7.89 5.39
C ASP A 177 5.44 -7.89 6.33
N GLY A 178 6.19 -6.78 6.30
CA GLY A 178 7.32 -6.53 7.19
C GLY A 178 8.65 -7.11 6.72
N ALA A 179 9.70 -6.71 7.41
CA ALA A 179 11.06 -7.16 7.14
C ALA A 179 11.24 -8.64 7.52
N MET A 180 12.20 -9.26 6.87
CA MET A 180 12.65 -10.62 7.13
C MET A 180 14.17 -10.61 7.29
N SER A 181 14.70 -11.41 8.19
CA SER A 181 16.12 -11.72 8.22
C SER A 181 16.53 -12.53 6.99
N PRO A 182 17.82 -12.61 6.62
CA PRO A 182 18.25 -13.41 5.47
C PRO A 182 17.78 -14.86 5.49
N PRO A 183 17.85 -15.61 6.62
CA PRO A 183 17.30 -16.96 6.70
C PRO A 183 15.78 -17.04 6.51
N GLU A 184 15.03 -16.08 7.10
CA GLU A 184 13.58 -16.04 6.93
C GLU A 184 13.19 -15.74 5.48
N LEU A 185 13.90 -14.82 4.82
CA LEU A 185 13.67 -14.50 3.41
C LEU A 185 13.99 -15.69 2.52
N ALA A 186 15.08 -16.43 2.77
CA ALA A 186 15.39 -17.64 2.03
C ALA A 186 14.30 -18.71 2.22
N ALA A 187 13.87 -18.96 3.45
CA ALA A 187 12.80 -19.91 3.75
C ALA A 187 11.46 -19.51 3.09
N PHE A 188 11.11 -18.22 3.15
CA PHE A 188 9.92 -17.66 2.49
C PHE A 188 9.93 -17.90 0.98
N LEU A 189 11.10 -17.78 0.34
CA LEU A 189 11.28 -18.02 -1.10
C LEU A 189 11.45 -19.51 -1.44
N GLY A 190 11.54 -20.41 -0.45
CA GLY A 190 11.84 -21.81 -0.67
C GLY A 190 13.28 -22.07 -1.14
N LEU A 191 14.20 -21.19 -0.77
CA LEU A 191 15.63 -21.27 -1.07
C LEU A 191 16.42 -21.75 0.13
N GLU A 192 17.59 -22.31 -0.13
CA GLU A 192 18.62 -22.53 0.88
C GLU A 192 19.54 -21.28 0.92
N MET A 193 19.98 -20.96 2.13
CA MET A 193 20.98 -19.91 2.32
C MET A 193 22.26 -20.27 1.56
N PRO A 194 22.96 -19.28 0.99
CA PRO A 194 24.26 -19.49 0.34
C PRO A 194 25.31 -20.00 1.31
#